data_7ef54ed1be5c9cbf2309e2367021ceb4
#
_entry.id   7ef54ed1be5c9cbf2309e2367021ceb4
#
_cell.length_a   1.000
_cell.length_b   1.000
_cell.length_c   1.000
_cell.angle_alpha   90.00
_cell.angle_beta   90.00
_cell.angle_gamma   90.00
#
_symmetry.space_group_name_H-M   'P 1'
#
loop_
_entity.id
_entity.type
_entity.pdbx_description
1 polymer ?
#
loop_
_entity_poly.entity_id
_entity_poly.type
_entity_poly.pdbx_seq_one_letter_code
_entity_poly.pdbx_strand_id
1 'polypeptide(L)'
;MDSRVIQLTPAAKKYGNLNIRPCGLEFFPKGILGGPTKNKQGTQITIKAYGLPKPVKTDIPTDNKTKRPRWLFRERSWVKNFVRTNSLIPGDTVTVCRISKRTYELIPQKRNLKFIDLFAGIGGTRLAFEKAGCECVFSSEWDKFAQQTYEANFGKKIIKITPCAAGG
;
A
#
# COMPACT_ATOMS: atom_id res chain seq x y z
N MET A 1 -4.97 20.56 -7.62
CA MET A 1 -3.67 19.83 -7.62
C MET A 1 -3.84 18.61 -8.52
N ASP A 2 -2.96 18.44 -9.51
CA ASP A 2 -3.07 17.29 -10.43
C ASP A 2 -2.43 16.06 -9.77
N SER A 3 -3.17 14.97 -9.68
CA SER A 3 -2.73 13.75 -9.00
C SER A 3 -3.20 12.49 -9.72
N ARG A 4 -2.49 11.40 -9.50
CA ARG A 4 -2.82 10.06 -10.00
C ARG A 4 -2.70 9.06 -8.86
N VAL A 5 -3.59 8.08 -8.83
CA VAL A 5 -3.56 7.00 -7.85
C VAL A 5 -3.05 5.73 -8.53
N ILE A 6 -2.11 5.08 -7.89
CA ILE A 6 -1.53 3.82 -8.36
C ILE A 6 -1.62 2.77 -7.25
N GLN A 7 -1.89 1.53 -7.64
CA GLN A 7 -1.95 0.41 -6.71
C GLN A 7 -0.59 -0.24 -6.55
N LEU A 8 -0.22 -0.56 -5.32
CA LEU A 8 1.03 -1.23 -5.02
C LEU A 8 0.96 -2.72 -5.40
N THR A 9 1.96 -3.16 -6.13
CA THR A 9 2.09 -4.57 -6.55
C THR A 9 3.12 -5.31 -5.70
N PRO A 10 3.15 -6.67 -5.69
CA PRO A 10 4.23 -7.44 -5.05
C PRO A 10 5.62 -7.04 -5.55
N ALA A 11 5.76 -6.69 -6.83
CA ALA A 11 7.01 -6.24 -7.43
C ALA A 11 7.50 -4.90 -6.86
N ALA A 12 6.60 -4.00 -6.45
CA ALA A 12 6.97 -2.76 -5.79
C ALA A 12 7.61 -3.02 -4.42
N LYS A 13 7.04 -3.94 -3.63
CA LYS A 13 7.60 -4.34 -2.32
C LYS A 13 8.94 -5.07 -2.47
N LYS A 14 9.03 -6.05 -3.38
CA LYS A 14 10.21 -6.91 -3.53
C LYS A 14 11.37 -6.19 -4.22
N TYR A 15 11.11 -5.43 -5.28
CA TYR A 15 12.12 -4.88 -6.18
C TYR A 15 12.13 -3.35 -6.28
N GLY A 16 11.18 -2.65 -5.64
CA GLY A 16 10.99 -1.20 -5.81
C GLY A 16 10.41 -0.82 -7.18
N ASN A 17 9.72 -1.73 -7.85
CA ASN A 17 9.09 -1.51 -9.15
C ASN A 17 7.68 -0.94 -8.94
N LEU A 18 7.58 0.35 -8.64
CA LEU A 18 6.31 1.05 -8.56
C LEU A 18 5.75 1.22 -9.98
N ASN A 19 4.63 0.58 -10.29
CA ASN A 19 4.02 0.66 -11.63
C ASN A 19 3.32 2.00 -11.83
N ILE A 20 3.97 2.91 -12.56
CA ILE A 20 3.47 4.26 -12.84
C ILE A 20 2.72 4.37 -14.17
N ARG A 21 2.42 3.24 -14.85
CA ARG A 21 1.64 3.24 -16.10
C ARG A 21 0.29 3.95 -15.98
N PRO A 22 -0.46 3.82 -14.86
CA PRO A 22 -1.72 4.55 -14.69
C PRO A 22 -1.60 6.07 -14.68
N CYS A 23 -0.38 6.61 -14.45
CA CYS A 23 -0.17 8.05 -14.52
C CYS A 23 -0.20 8.59 -15.96
N GLY A 24 0.20 7.79 -16.96
CA GLY A 24 0.44 8.25 -18.32
C GLY A 24 1.73 9.07 -18.43
N LEU A 25 2.30 9.14 -19.64
CA LEU A 25 3.52 9.95 -19.86
C LEU A 25 3.24 11.45 -19.86
N GLU A 26 2.04 11.86 -20.22
CA GLU A 26 1.56 13.24 -20.23
C GLU A 26 1.53 13.87 -18.81
N PHE A 27 1.48 13.03 -17.78
CA PHE A 27 1.58 13.47 -16.38
C PHE A 27 3.00 13.97 -16.03
N PHE A 28 4.00 13.56 -16.78
CA PHE A 28 5.39 13.91 -16.55
C PHE A 28 5.90 14.94 -17.57
N PRO A 29 7.05 15.62 -17.31
CA PRO A 29 7.59 16.58 -18.25
C PRO A 29 8.06 15.90 -19.55
N LYS A 30 8.03 16.62 -20.66
CA LYS A 30 8.62 16.15 -21.92
C LYS A 30 10.08 15.73 -21.71
N GLY A 31 10.46 14.62 -22.35
CA GLY A 31 11.83 14.08 -22.24
C GLY A 31 12.11 13.28 -20.96
N ILE A 32 11.09 12.95 -20.15
CA ILE A 32 11.23 12.10 -18.94
C ILE A 32 11.81 10.72 -19.23
N LEU A 33 11.63 10.21 -20.46
CA LEU A 33 12.15 8.92 -20.87
C LEU A 33 13.65 8.97 -21.08
N GLY A 34 14.37 8.18 -20.28
CA GLY A 34 15.79 7.94 -20.46
C GLY A 34 16.08 6.60 -21.12
N GLY A 35 17.32 6.38 -21.50
CA GLY A 35 17.79 5.09 -22.00
C GLY A 35 17.87 4.03 -20.88
N PRO A 36 18.23 2.79 -21.23
CA PRO A 36 18.23 1.66 -20.31
C PRO A 36 19.30 1.74 -19.22
N THR A 37 20.37 2.48 -19.45
CA THR A 37 21.52 2.61 -18.54
C THR A 37 21.50 3.94 -17.76
N LYS A 38 22.22 4.01 -16.64
CA LYS A 38 22.33 5.22 -15.82
C LYS A 38 22.97 6.40 -16.57
N ASN A 39 23.83 6.14 -17.56
CA ASN A 39 24.51 7.19 -18.33
C ASN A 39 23.62 7.83 -19.42
N LYS A 40 22.43 7.27 -19.67
CA LYS A 40 21.47 7.77 -20.66
C LYS A 40 20.17 8.16 -19.98
N GLN A 41 20.26 9.08 -19.01
CA GLN A 41 19.09 9.57 -18.29
C GLN A 41 18.28 10.55 -19.14
N GLY A 42 16.96 10.52 -18.95
CA GLY A 42 16.05 11.53 -19.49
C GLY A 42 16.01 12.80 -18.63
N THR A 43 15.04 13.66 -18.89
CA THR A 43 14.75 14.82 -18.03
C THR A 43 14.45 14.34 -16.62
N GLN A 44 15.29 14.74 -15.66
CA GLN A 44 15.10 14.34 -14.29
C GLN A 44 13.99 15.12 -13.61
N ILE A 45 13.22 14.39 -12.79
CA ILE A 45 12.25 14.94 -11.84
C ILE A 45 12.73 14.71 -10.42
N THR A 46 12.29 15.56 -9.51
CA THR A 46 12.50 15.39 -8.07
C THR A 46 11.25 14.74 -7.47
N ILE A 47 11.43 13.64 -6.78
CA ILE A 47 10.33 12.97 -6.05
C ILE A 47 10.58 13.12 -4.56
N LYS A 48 9.60 13.68 -3.85
CA LYS A 48 9.46 13.65 -2.40
C LYS A 48 8.55 12.49 -2.02
N ALA A 49 8.67 11.98 -0.82
CA ALA A 49 7.73 10.98 -0.32
C ALA A 49 7.49 11.16 1.16
N TYR A 50 6.25 10.97 1.55
CA TYR A 50 5.88 10.93 2.96
C TYR A 50 6.71 9.87 3.70
N GLY A 51 7.23 10.22 4.87
CA GLY A 51 8.07 9.33 5.69
C GLY A 51 9.54 9.23 5.26
N LEU A 52 9.96 9.86 4.15
CA LEU A 52 11.37 9.91 3.75
C LEU A 52 11.92 11.34 3.82
N PRO A 53 13.03 11.57 4.57
CA PRO A 53 13.57 12.92 4.75
C PRO A 53 14.27 13.48 3.51
N LYS A 54 14.79 12.62 2.63
CA LYS A 54 15.56 13.03 1.45
C LYS A 54 14.78 12.75 0.16
N PRO A 55 14.53 13.76 -0.68
CA PRO A 55 13.99 13.57 -2.01
C PRO A 55 14.99 12.85 -2.91
N VAL A 56 14.53 12.33 -4.04
CA VAL A 56 15.36 11.68 -5.04
C VAL A 56 15.16 12.33 -6.40
N LYS A 57 16.23 12.42 -7.19
CA LYS A 57 16.18 12.75 -8.62
C LYS A 57 16.12 11.45 -9.42
N THR A 58 15.19 11.38 -10.35
CA THR A 58 14.97 10.16 -11.16
C THR A 58 14.34 10.50 -12.51
N ASP A 59 14.34 9.51 -13.40
CA ASP A 59 13.65 9.52 -14.69
C ASP A 59 12.90 8.18 -14.87
N ILE A 60 12.30 7.97 -16.03
CA ILE A 60 11.66 6.73 -16.44
C ILE A 60 12.56 6.05 -17.47
N PRO A 61 13.20 4.91 -17.15
CA PRO A 61 14.04 4.20 -18.10
C PRO A 61 13.22 3.52 -19.19
N THR A 62 13.79 3.38 -20.38
CA THR A 62 13.27 2.53 -21.45
C THR A 62 13.90 1.15 -21.40
N ASP A 63 13.20 0.19 -21.99
CA ASP A 63 13.73 -1.15 -22.21
C ASP A 63 14.81 -1.16 -23.31
N ASN A 64 15.85 -1.97 -23.13
CA ASN A 64 16.97 -1.98 -24.05
C ASN A 64 16.61 -2.51 -25.45
N LYS A 65 15.76 -3.54 -25.51
CA LYS A 65 15.37 -4.20 -26.77
C LYS A 65 14.21 -3.48 -27.46
N THR A 66 13.12 -3.27 -26.71
CA THR A 66 11.87 -2.74 -27.26
C THR A 66 11.80 -1.22 -27.33
N LYS A 67 12.72 -0.51 -26.64
CA LYS A 67 12.73 0.95 -26.49
C LYS A 67 11.45 1.52 -25.85
N ARG A 68 10.56 0.67 -25.34
CA ARG A 68 9.31 1.08 -24.67
C ARG A 68 9.57 1.52 -23.22
N PRO A 69 8.75 2.42 -22.64
CA PRO A 69 8.84 2.80 -21.23
C PRO A 69 8.73 1.58 -20.31
N ARG A 70 9.60 1.49 -19.32
CA ARG A 70 9.53 0.43 -18.31
C ARG A 70 8.46 0.71 -17.24
N TRP A 71 7.84 1.87 -17.27
CA TRP A 71 6.76 2.28 -16.38
C TRP A 71 7.10 2.19 -14.88
N LEU A 72 8.34 2.54 -14.54
CA LEU A 72 8.85 2.63 -13.18
C LEU A 72 9.88 3.75 -13.07
N PHE A 73 10.11 4.23 -11.86
CA PHE A 73 11.20 5.16 -11.58
C PHE A 73 12.55 4.42 -11.55
N ARG A 74 13.59 5.03 -12.09
CA ARG A 74 14.94 4.44 -12.14
C ARG A 74 15.48 4.12 -10.75
N GLU A 75 15.26 4.99 -9.77
CA GLU A 75 15.78 4.87 -8.41
C GLU A 75 14.95 3.89 -7.56
N ARG A 76 14.97 2.61 -7.94
CA ARG A 76 14.18 1.53 -7.32
C ARG A 76 14.50 1.30 -5.85
N SER A 77 15.76 1.47 -5.45
CA SER A 77 16.18 1.31 -4.04
C SER A 77 15.49 2.34 -3.14
N TRP A 78 15.36 3.58 -3.61
CA TRP A 78 14.65 4.63 -2.91
C TRP A 78 13.14 4.32 -2.81
N VAL A 79 12.52 3.84 -3.89
CA VAL A 79 11.11 3.38 -3.88
C VAL A 79 10.91 2.22 -2.90
N LYS A 80 11.81 1.24 -2.88
CA LYS A 80 11.76 0.14 -1.92
C LYS A 80 11.84 0.62 -0.48
N ASN A 81 12.68 1.63 -0.21
CA ASN A 81 12.78 2.26 1.11
C ASN A 81 11.47 2.97 1.48
N PHE A 82 10.85 3.73 0.56
CA PHE A 82 9.54 4.36 0.77
C PHE A 82 8.47 3.34 1.16
N VAL A 83 8.36 2.22 0.41
CA VAL A 83 7.40 1.14 0.70
C VAL A 83 7.65 0.54 2.10
N ARG A 84 8.91 0.30 2.45
CA ARG A 84 9.28 -0.27 3.75
C ARG A 84 9.00 0.69 4.91
N THR A 85 9.43 1.95 4.80
CA THR A 85 9.26 2.96 5.86
C THR A 85 7.79 3.20 6.19
N ASN A 86 6.91 3.14 5.18
CA ASN A 86 5.48 3.30 5.37
C ASN A 86 4.74 1.98 5.63
N SER A 87 5.45 0.85 5.77
CA SER A 87 4.86 -0.48 6.00
C SER A 87 3.78 -0.84 4.97
N LEU A 88 3.98 -0.44 3.71
CA LEU A 88 3.01 -0.69 2.65
C LEU A 88 3.03 -2.15 2.19
N ILE A 89 1.85 -2.65 1.86
CA ILE A 89 1.66 -4.02 1.37
C ILE A 89 1.03 -4.00 -0.05
N PRO A 90 1.15 -5.09 -0.82
CA PRO A 90 0.48 -5.19 -2.11
C PRO A 90 -1.02 -4.96 -1.98
N GLY A 91 -1.56 -4.10 -2.85
CA GLY A 91 -2.96 -3.66 -2.83
C GLY A 91 -3.20 -2.33 -2.13
N ASP A 92 -2.29 -1.83 -1.28
CA ASP A 92 -2.32 -0.43 -0.85
C ASP A 92 -2.17 0.49 -2.05
N THR A 93 -2.53 1.74 -1.89
CA THR A 93 -2.41 2.73 -2.96
C THR A 93 -1.40 3.81 -2.63
N VAL A 94 -0.89 4.43 -3.67
CA VAL A 94 0.01 5.58 -3.58
C VAL A 94 -0.54 6.66 -4.49
N THR A 95 -0.80 7.83 -3.92
CA THR A 95 -1.15 9.00 -4.71
C THR A 95 0.12 9.71 -5.13
N VAL A 96 0.28 9.90 -6.44
CA VAL A 96 1.36 10.67 -7.02
C VAL A 96 0.83 12.08 -7.31
N CYS A 97 1.25 13.05 -6.53
CA CYS A 97 0.84 14.45 -6.67
C CYS A 97 1.89 15.25 -7.45
N ARG A 98 1.46 16.03 -8.44
CA ARG A 98 2.32 17.00 -9.12
C ARG A 98 2.34 18.29 -8.30
N ILE A 99 3.50 18.61 -7.70
CA ILE A 99 3.69 19.84 -6.91
C ILE A 99 4.13 20.98 -7.82
N SER A 100 5.00 20.68 -8.80
CA SER A 100 5.46 21.65 -9.80
C SER A 100 5.81 20.93 -11.10
N LYS A 101 6.27 21.67 -12.11
CA LYS A 101 6.64 21.12 -13.43
C LYS A 101 7.60 19.91 -13.37
N ARG A 102 8.47 19.86 -12.35
CA ARG A 102 9.48 18.78 -12.19
C ARG A 102 9.54 18.23 -10.76
N THR A 103 8.56 18.52 -9.90
CA THR A 103 8.53 18.04 -8.53
C THR A 103 7.23 17.30 -8.27
N TYR A 104 7.36 16.09 -7.74
CA TYR A 104 6.25 15.19 -7.42
C TYR A 104 6.35 14.74 -5.97
N GLU A 105 5.23 14.33 -5.40
CA GLU A 105 5.15 13.78 -4.06
C GLU A 105 4.40 12.46 -4.07
N LEU A 106 4.94 11.47 -3.37
CA LEU A 106 4.29 10.17 -3.14
C LEU A 106 3.64 10.18 -1.77
N ILE A 107 2.32 10.05 -1.74
CA ILE A 107 1.53 9.96 -0.52
C ILE A 107 0.98 8.54 -0.39
N PRO A 108 1.39 7.79 0.65
CA PRO A 108 0.92 6.44 0.86
C PRO A 108 -0.51 6.43 1.40
N GLN A 109 -1.32 5.48 0.94
CA GLN A 109 -2.67 5.23 1.44
C GLN A 109 -2.81 3.74 1.74
N LYS A 110 -2.85 3.39 3.02
CA LYS A 110 -3.09 2.02 3.45
C LYS A 110 -4.56 1.67 3.25
N ARG A 111 -4.80 0.45 2.80
CA ARG A 111 -6.17 -0.09 2.79
C ARG A 111 -6.65 -0.25 4.22
N ASN A 112 -7.86 0.19 4.49
CA ASN A 112 -8.56 -0.19 5.70
C ASN A 112 -9.21 -1.56 5.48
N LEU A 113 -8.49 -2.63 5.79
CA LEU A 113 -8.99 -4.00 5.69
C LEU A 113 -9.97 -4.25 6.83
N LYS A 114 -11.19 -4.64 6.48
CA LYS A 114 -12.21 -5.06 7.44
C LYS A 114 -12.22 -6.59 7.54
N PHE A 115 -12.46 -7.10 8.74
CA PHE A 115 -12.60 -8.54 8.97
C PHE A 115 -13.77 -8.84 9.89
N ILE A 116 -14.25 -10.07 9.80
CA ILE A 116 -15.22 -10.65 10.70
C ILE A 116 -14.53 -11.77 11.49
N ASP A 117 -14.86 -11.90 12.77
CA ASP A 117 -14.34 -12.93 13.67
C ASP A 117 -15.51 -13.79 14.15
N LEU A 118 -15.68 -14.97 13.53
CA LEU A 118 -16.83 -15.84 13.78
C LEU A 118 -16.67 -16.72 15.03
N PHE A 119 -15.44 -16.91 15.49
CA PHE A 119 -15.08 -17.71 16.66
C PHE A 119 -14.09 -16.89 17.48
N ALA A 120 -14.58 -15.78 18.02
CA ALA A 120 -13.74 -14.75 18.59
C ALA A 120 -12.97 -15.18 19.85
N GLY A 121 -13.46 -16.22 20.54
CA GLY A 121 -12.86 -16.65 21.79
C GLY A 121 -12.72 -15.50 22.77
N ILE A 122 -11.54 -15.34 23.35
CA ILE A 122 -11.18 -14.23 24.23
C ILE A 122 -10.65 -13.00 23.47
N GLY A 123 -10.61 -13.03 22.12
CA GLY A 123 -10.21 -11.90 21.25
C GLY A 123 -8.77 -11.93 20.73
N GLY A 124 -8.07 -13.05 20.80
CA GLY A 124 -6.69 -13.16 20.32
C GLY A 124 -6.55 -12.87 18.83
N THR A 125 -7.44 -13.41 18.00
CA THR A 125 -7.51 -13.16 16.54
C THR A 125 -7.71 -11.67 16.26
N ARG A 126 -8.65 -11.04 16.96
CA ARG A 126 -8.93 -9.61 16.82
C ARG A 126 -7.69 -8.76 17.11
N LEU A 127 -7.01 -9.01 18.23
CA LEU A 127 -5.78 -8.29 18.58
C LEU A 127 -4.69 -8.42 17.49
N ALA A 128 -4.54 -9.61 16.91
CA ALA A 128 -3.55 -9.84 15.86
C ALA A 128 -3.87 -9.04 14.58
N PHE A 129 -5.12 -9.06 14.14
CA PHE A 129 -5.55 -8.33 12.93
C PHE A 129 -5.58 -6.81 13.14
N GLU A 130 -6.02 -6.32 14.31
CA GLU A 130 -5.99 -4.87 14.63
C GLU A 130 -4.55 -4.34 14.70
N LYS A 131 -3.59 -5.11 15.27
CA LYS A 131 -2.15 -4.78 15.22
C LYS A 131 -1.61 -4.74 13.78
N ALA A 132 -2.18 -5.53 12.88
CA ALA A 132 -1.85 -5.49 11.45
C ALA A 132 -2.53 -4.32 10.70
N GLY A 133 -3.34 -3.50 11.38
CA GLY A 133 -4.04 -2.34 10.81
C GLY A 133 -5.39 -2.67 10.18
N CYS A 134 -5.99 -3.80 10.53
CA CYS A 134 -7.33 -4.18 10.11
C CYS A 134 -8.38 -3.69 11.11
N GLU A 135 -9.62 -3.50 10.65
CA GLU A 135 -10.78 -3.11 11.46
C GLU A 135 -11.72 -4.30 11.66
N CYS A 136 -12.00 -4.67 12.92
CA CYS A 136 -13.01 -5.67 13.22
C CYS A 136 -14.41 -5.06 13.10
N VAL A 137 -15.19 -5.53 12.12
CA VAL A 137 -16.56 -5.03 11.88
C VAL A 137 -17.64 -5.92 12.48
N PHE A 138 -17.30 -7.15 12.79
CA PHE A 138 -18.22 -8.11 13.38
C PHE A 138 -17.45 -9.15 14.18
N SER A 139 -17.98 -9.54 15.36
CA SER A 139 -17.45 -10.64 16.17
C SER A 139 -18.59 -11.48 16.72
N SER A 140 -18.41 -12.77 16.72
CA SER A 140 -19.36 -13.72 17.32
C SER A 140 -18.62 -14.80 18.08
N GLU A 141 -19.27 -15.29 19.16
CA GLU A 141 -18.76 -16.37 19.99
C GLU A 141 -19.96 -17.12 20.63
N TRP A 142 -19.87 -18.42 20.81
CA TRP A 142 -20.89 -19.23 21.44
C TRP A 142 -20.63 -19.47 22.92
N ASP A 143 -19.33 -19.60 23.32
CA ASP A 143 -18.97 -19.87 24.70
C ASP A 143 -19.23 -18.66 25.60
N LYS A 144 -20.04 -18.86 26.65
CA LYS A 144 -20.44 -17.77 27.56
C LYS A 144 -19.25 -17.14 28.31
N PHE A 145 -18.26 -17.94 28.70
CA PHE A 145 -17.12 -17.45 29.46
C PHE A 145 -16.15 -16.70 28.55
N ALA A 146 -15.96 -17.21 27.33
CA ALA A 146 -15.17 -16.50 26.31
C ALA A 146 -15.83 -15.14 25.96
N GLN A 147 -17.15 -15.08 25.80
CA GLN A 147 -17.89 -13.81 25.56
C GLN A 147 -17.63 -12.79 26.68
N GLN A 148 -17.71 -13.19 27.94
CA GLN A 148 -17.47 -12.28 29.08
C GLN A 148 -16.06 -11.73 29.08
N THR A 149 -15.08 -12.60 28.80
CA THR A 149 -13.66 -12.20 28.71
C THR A 149 -13.43 -11.25 27.51
N TYR A 150 -14.05 -11.55 26.37
CA TYR A 150 -13.97 -10.68 25.19
C TYR A 150 -14.56 -9.30 25.44
N GLU A 151 -15.76 -9.23 26.05
CA GLU A 151 -16.42 -7.96 26.38
C GLU A 151 -15.57 -7.14 27.38
N ALA A 152 -14.94 -7.79 28.35
CA ALA A 152 -14.02 -7.14 29.28
C ALA A 152 -12.78 -6.58 28.57
N ASN A 153 -12.22 -7.29 27.60
CA ASN A 153 -11.03 -6.87 26.87
C ASN A 153 -11.27 -5.74 25.88
N PHE A 154 -12.43 -5.71 25.22
CA PHE A 154 -12.70 -4.79 24.10
C PHE A 154 -13.80 -3.77 24.35
N GLY A 155 -14.52 -3.86 25.47
CA GLY A 155 -15.62 -2.94 25.81
C GLY A 155 -16.78 -2.96 24.80
N LYS A 156 -16.84 -3.95 23.93
CA LYS A 156 -17.86 -4.12 22.86
C LYS A 156 -18.62 -5.40 23.08
N LYS A 157 -19.95 -5.30 22.97
CA LYS A 157 -20.83 -6.44 23.04
C LYS A 157 -20.60 -7.39 21.86
N ILE A 158 -20.37 -8.68 22.13
CA ILE A 158 -20.22 -9.71 21.11
C ILE A 158 -21.58 -10.30 20.75
N ILE A 159 -21.76 -10.71 19.49
CA ILE A 159 -22.99 -11.35 19.06
C ILE A 159 -22.93 -12.83 19.45
N LYS A 160 -23.95 -13.26 20.20
CA LYS A 160 -24.11 -14.65 20.61
C LYS A 160 -24.62 -15.48 19.43
N ILE A 161 -23.85 -16.49 19.01
CA ILE A 161 -24.33 -17.49 18.07
C ILE A 161 -24.80 -18.70 18.90
N THR A 162 -26.04 -19.07 18.73
CA THR A 162 -26.51 -20.37 19.24
C THR A 162 -26.12 -21.42 18.19
N PRO A 163 -25.38 -22.48 18.53
CA PRO A 163 -25.17 -23.59 17.62
C PRO A 163 -26.52 -24.07 17.10
N CYS A 164 -26.68 -24.26 15.79
CA CYS A 164 -27.81 -25.01 15.28
C CYS A 164 -27.79 -26.36 16.00
N ALA A 165 -28.88 -26.69 16.72
CA ALA A 165 -29.03 -28.01 17.27
C ALA A 165 -28.82 -28.99 16.10
N ALA A 166 -27.83 -29.87 16.20
CA ALA A 166 -27.66 -30.96 15.27
C ALA A 166 -28.97 -31.77 15.40
N GLY A 167 -29.79 -31.68 14.36
CA GLY A 167 -31.00 -32.47 14.30
C GLY A 167 -30.61 -33.94 14.42
N GLY A 168 -31.08 -34.60 15.50
CA GLY A 168 -30.99 -36.03 15.66
C GLY A 168 -31.86 -36.76 14.64
#